data_a5d723f55b543df5bdf1af13d47ebc7c
#
_entry.id   a5d723f55b543df5bdf1af13d47ebc7c
#
_cell.length_a   1.000
_cell.length_b   1.000
_cell.length_c   1.000
_cell.angle_alpha   90.00
_cell.angle_beta   90.00
_cell.angle_gamma   90.00
#
_symmetry.space_group_name_H-M   'P 1'
#
loop_
_entity.id
_entity.type
_entity.pdbx_description
1 polymer ?
#
loop_
_entity_poly.entity_id
_entity_poly.type
_entity_poly.pdbx_seq_one_letter_code
_entity_poly.pdbx_strand_id
1 'polypeptide(L)'
;MITRNVADGIHLISHAHVNCYVVEDSDGLTLVDAGLPSMWPMLQELLSACGRRAADVRAVVLTHGHFDHVGFALRAHREWNVPVLVHPGDTRLAAHPYRYKPQRNRFLYPLAHPRSVPLLARMAAAGAFKVKGVGDTRPLDTGVRLQVPGRPVAIHTPGHTDGHCILHFPERNAVLAGDAVVTLDPYTGRSGPQIVASAATKDTGQALRSLDVIAATGAATVLTGHGSPWTQGAEAAVDHAVRVGAH
;
A
#
# COMPACT_ATOMS: atom_id res chain seq x y z
N MET A 1 -3.39 14.42 5.04
CA MET A 1 -2.13 14.81 5.74
C MET A 1 -0.95 14.44 4.87
N ILE A 2 0.01 15.33 4.74
CA ILE A 2 1.29 15.05 4.07
C ILE A 2 2.37 15.07 5.16
N THR A 3 3.20 14.04 5.20
CA THR A 3 4.35 13.96 6.12
C THR A 3 5.60 13.67 5.30
N ARG A 4 6.56 14.61 5.32
CA ARG A 4 7.82 14.44 4.60
C ARG A 4 8.81 13.66 5.45
N ASN A 5 9.62 12.84 4.78
CA ASN A 5 10.71 12.05 5.39
C ASN A 5 10.23 11.18 6.56
N VAL A 6 9.17 10.38 6.35
CA VAL A 6 8.77 9.34 7.31
C VAL A 6 9.82 8.22 7.41
N ALA A 7 10.65 8.09 6.39
CA ALA A 7 11.98 7.48 6.36
C ALA A 7 12.82 8.30 5.38
N ASP A 8 14.11 8.07 5.29
CA ASP A 8 15.03 8.84 4.44
C ASP A 8 14.52 8.89 2.99
N GLY A 9 14.23 10.12 2.49
CA GLY A 9 13.69 10.34 1.15
C GLY A 9 12.36 9.64 0.86
N ILE A 10 11.62 9.20 1.87
CA ILE A 10 10.28 8.60 1.71
C ILE A 10 9.24 9.51 2.37
N HIS A 11 8.26 9.94 1.59
CA HIS A 11 7.21 10.85 2.01
C HIS A 11 5.86 10.14 2.01
N LEU A 12 5.04 10.42 3.02
CA LEU A 12 3.70 9.83 3.20
C LEU A 12 2.62 10.84 2.79
N ILE A 13 1.68 10.37 2.00
CA ILE A 13 0.36 11.00 1.81
C ILE A 13 -0.67 10.08 2.47
N SER A 14 -1.37 10.59 3.48
CA SER A 14 -2.41 9.85 4.19
C SER A 14 -3.73 10.62 4.13
N HIS A 15 -4.79 9.95 3.68
CA HIS A 15 -6.13 10.51 3.62
C HIS A 15 -7.20 9.43 3.75
N ALA A 16 -8.24 9.69 4.54
CA ALA A 16 -9.33 8.76 4.77
C ALA A 16 -8.84 7.36 5.20
N HIS A 17 -7.80 7.30 6.02
CA HIS A 17 -7.15 6.09 6.54
C HIS A 17 -6.42 5.24 5.49
N VAL A 18 -6.18 5.78 4.31
CA VAL A 18 -5.40 5.17 3.24
C VAL A 18 -4.09 5.91 3.07
N ASN A 19 -3.00 5.18 2.86
CA ASN A 19 -1.66 5.68 2.69
C ASN A 19 -1.16 5.40 1.26
N CYS A 20 -0.42 6.34 0.70
CA CYS A 20 0.49 6.10 -0.41
C CYS A 20 1.78 6.90 -0.19
N TYR A 21 2.83 6.55 -0.91
CA TYR A 21 4.14 7.07 -0.63
C TYR A 21 4.81 7.61 -1.89
N VAL A 22 5.66 8.61 -1.69
CA VAL A 22 6.57 9.14 -2.71
C VAL A 22 7.99 8.88 -2.26
N VAL A 23 8.71 8.10 -3.03
CA VAL A 23 10.13 7.81 -2.79
C VAL A 23 10.95 8.72 -3.69
N GLU A 24 11.74 9.58 -3.07
CA GLU A 24 12.62 10.53 -3.74
C GLU A 24 14.05 9.98 -3.84
N ASP A 25 14.65 10.12 -5.02
CA ASP A 25 16.07 9.83 -5.27
C ASP A 25 16.66 10.86 -6.23
N SER A 26 17.97 10.79 -6.45
CA SER A 26 18.71 11.70 -7.34
C SER A 26 18.23 11.66 -8.79
N ASP A 27 17.74 10.50 -9.26
CA ASP A 27 17.30 10.25 -10.63
C ASP A 27 15.78 10.40 -10.84
N GLY A 28 15.04 10.77 -9.80
CA GLY A 28 13.59 11.04 -9.88
C GLY A 28 12.78 10.55 -8.70
N LEU A 29 11.52 10.24 -8.98
CA LEU A 29 10.53 9.84 -7.98
C LEU A 29 9.86 8.52 -8.36
N THR A 30 9.60 7.69 -7.37
CA THR A 30 8.71 6.52 -7.47
C THR A 30 7.49 6.75 -6.60
N LEU A 31 6.30 6.59 -7.17
CA LEU A 31 5.07 6.52 -6.38
C LEU A 31 4.86 5.08 -5.95
N VAL A 32 4.61 4.86 -4.67
CA VAL A 32 4.24 3.54 -4.16
C VAL A 32 2.80 3.59 -3.69
N ASP A 33 1.98 2.83 -4.37
CA ASP A 33 0.53 2.90 -4.37
C ASP A 33 -0.03 4.26 -4.85
N ALA A 34 -1.31 4.28 -5.13
CA ALA A 34 -2.00 5.44 -5.68
C ALA A 34 -3.26 5.83 -4.88
N GLY A 35 -3.35 5.37 -3.65
CA GLY A 35 -4.37 5.77 -2.70
C GLY A 35 -5.79 5.82 -3.26
N LEU A 36 -6.51 6.88 -2.93
CA LEU A 36 -7.86 7.18 -3.40
C LEU A 36 -7.87 8.36 -4.38
N PRO A 37 -8.90 8.50 -5.24
CA PRO A 37 -8.97 9.60 -6.22
C PRO A 37 -8.83 11.01 -5.63
N SER A 38 -9.34 11.24 -4.42
CA SER A 38 -9.23 12.53 -3.72
C SER A 38 -7.80 12.87 -3.26
N MET A 39 -6.87 11.92 -3.30
CA MET A 39 -5.48 12.14 -2.90
C MET A 39 -4.64 12.77 -4.02
N TRP A 40 -5.15 12.85 -5.24
CA TRP A 40 -4.44 13.44 -6.36
C TRP A 40 -3.95 14.89 -6.15
N PRO A 41 -4.77 15.84 -5.64
CA PRO A 41 -4.28 17.18 -5.33
C PRO A 41 -3.18 17.18 -4.26
N MET A 42 -3.25 16.27 -3.29
CA MET A 42 -2.24 16.14 -2.24
C MET A 42 -0.89 15.68 -2.81
N LEU A 43 -0.92 14.78 -3.81
CA LEU A 43 0.29 14.38 -4.52
C LEU A 43 0.93 15.59 -5.22
N GLN A 44 0.13 16.41 -5.92
CA GLN A 44 0.63 17.61 -6.60
C GLN A 44 1.21 18.63 -5.60
N GLU A 45 0.57 18.80 -4.44
CA GLU A 45 1.06 19.63 -3.33
C GLU A 45 2.41 19.11 -2.82
N LEU A 46 2.54 17.81 -2.57
CA LEU A 46 3.80 17.20 -2.11
C LEU A 46 4.92 17.38 -3.15
N LEU A 47 4.65 17.13 -4.43
CA LEU A 47 5.63 17.32 -5.49
C LEU A 47 6.13 18.77 -5.51
N SER A 48 5.21 19.74 -5.46
CA SER A 48 5.56 21.17 -5.39
C SER A 48 6.40 21.51 -4.16
N ALA A 49 6.03 20.98 -2.99
CA ALA A 49 6.75 21.19 -1.73
C ALA A 49 8.17 20.58 -1.73
N CYS A 50 8.41 19.57 -2.56
CA CYS A 50 9.73 18.97 -2.78
C CYS A 50 10.51 19.65 -3.92
N GLY A 51 9.95 20.68 -4.59
CA GLY A 51 10.57 21.30 -5.77
C GLY A 51 10.59 20.36 -6.98
N ARG A 52 9.71 19.37 -7.02
CA ARG A 52 9.61 18.36 -8.07
C ARG A 52 8.37 18.57 -8.95
N ARG A 53 8.38 18.00 -10.13
CA ARG A 53 7.30 18.08 -11.11
C ARG A 53 6.83 16.68 -11.51
N ALA A 54 5.68 16.60 -12.16
CA ALA A 54 5.16 15.35 -12.72
C ALA A 54 6.19 14.62 -13.63
N ALA A 55 6.99 15.38 -14.38
CA ALA A 55 8.04 14.84 -15.25
C ALA A 55 9.19 14.14 -14.49
N ASP A 56 9.31 14.35 -13.19
CA ASP A 56 10.32 13.69 -12.36
C ASP A 56 9.84 12.32 -11.86
N VAL A 57 8.53 12.02 -11.97
CA VAL A 57 7.96 10.72 -11.62
C VAL A 57 8.34 9.69 -12.69
N ARG A 58 9.00 8.61 -12.31
CA ARG A 58 9.51 7.57 -13.21
C ARG A 58 8.64 6.33 -13.24
N ALA A 59 7.95 6.03 -12.15
CA ALA A 59 7.08 4.86 -12.06
C ALA A 59 6.02 5.02 -10.96
N VAL A 60 4.92 4.29 -11.12
CA VAL A 60 4.00 3.91 -10.04
C VAL A 60 4.23 2.42 -9.77
N VAL A 61 4.54 2.05 -8.54
CA VAL A 61 4.68 0.66 -8.11
C VAL A 61 3.52 0.34 -7.17
N LEU A 62 2.69 -0.61 -7.55
CA LEU A 62 1.57 -1.05 -6.72
C LEU A 62 2.00 -2.20 -5.83
N THR A 63 1.76 -2.09 -4.52
CA THR A 63 1.94 -3.22 -3.59
C THR A 63 0.94 -4.33 -3.92
N HIS A 64 -0.28 -3.96 -4.30
CA HIS A 64 -1.34 -4.86 -4.71
C HIS A 64 -2.47 -4.12 -5.47
N GLY A 65 -3.46 -4.85 -5.95
CA GLY A 65 -4.46 -4.33 -6.88
C GLY A 65 -5.79 -3.86 -6.27
N HIS A 66 -5.94 -3.67 -4.96
CA HIS A 66 -7.20 -3.18 -4.37
C HIS A 66 -7.47 -1.71 -4.72
N PHE A 67 -8.76 -1.33 -4.68
CA PHE A 67 -9.24 -0.03 -5.13
C PHE A 67 -8.58 1.16 -4.42
N ASP A 68 -8.24 1.02 -3.16
CA ASP A 68 -7.62 2.04 -2.33
C ASP A 68 -6.09 2.12 -2.48
N HIS A 69 -5.51 1.25 -3.29
CA HIS A 69 -4.10 1.29 -3.69
C HIS A 69 -3.94 1.65 -5.19
N VAL A 70 -4.97 1.44 -6.00
CA VAL A 70 -4.97 1.76 -7.44
C VAL A 70 -5.51 3.17 -7.73
N GLY A 71 -6.25 3.79 -6.83
CA GLY A 71 -6.99 5.04 -6.86
C GLY A 71 -6.74 5.99 -8.03
N PHE A 72 -5.61 6.70 -8.03
CA PHE A 72 -5.24 7.61 -9.11
C PHE A 72 -4.19 7.05 -10.08
N ALA A 73 -3.82 5.75 -10.02
CA ALA A 73 -2.77 5.17 -10.86
C ALA A 73 -3.06 5.33 -12.37
N LEU A 74 -4.31 5.08 -12.81
CA LEU A 74 -4.71 5.28 -14.20
C LEU A 74 -4.56 6.73 -14.64
N ARG A 75 -4.83 7.68 -13.75
CA ARG A 75 -4.67 9.12 -14.02
C ARG A 75 -3.21 9.48 -14.20
N ALA A 76 -2.33 9.04 -13.28
CA ALA A 76 -0.89 9.25 -13.38
C ALA A 76 -0.33 8.63 -14.67
N HIS A 77 -0.73 7.39 -14.98
CA HIS A 77 -0.33 6.72 -16.22
C HIS A 77 -0.69 7.53 -17.47
N ARG A 78 -1.94 8.01 -17.57
CA ARG A 78 -2.43 8.72 -18.74
C ARG A 78 -1.92 10.15 -18.87
N GLU A 79 -1.91 10.91 -17.76
CA GLU A 79 -1.53 12.33 -17.78
C GLU A 79 -0.02 12.54 -17.80
N TRP A 80 0.74 11.63 -17.17
CA TRP A 80 2.20 11.78 -17.03
C TRP A 80 2.99 10.77 -17.84
N ASN A 81 2.31 9.85 -18.53
CA ASN A 81 2.92 8.77 -19.31
C ASN A 81 3.91 7.91 -18.49
N VAL A 82 3.62 7.66 -17.22
CA VAL A 82 4.46 6.87 -16.34
C VAL A 82 4.03 5.41 -16.36
N PRO A 83 4.97 4.44 -16.33
CA PRO A 83 4.64 3.03 -16.22
C PRO A 83 4.04 2.71 -14.85
N VAL A 84 3.07 1.80 -14.82
CA VAL A 84 2.52 1.21 -13.59
C VAL A 84 2.99 -0.22 -13.48
N LEU A 85 3.69 -0.55 -12.40
CA LEU A 85 4.20 -1.88 -12.11
C LEU A 85 3.30 -2.57 -11.09
N VAL A 86 2.93 -3.81 -11.38
CA VAL A 86 2.16 -4.67 -10.46
C VAL A 86 2.60 -6.12 -10.62
N HIS A 87 2.61 -6.87 -9.54
CA HIS A 87 2.92 -8.30 -9.59
C HIS A 87 1.92 -9.05 -10.51
N PRO A 88 2.37 -10.00 -11.33
CA PRO A 88 1.50 -10.73 -12.27
C PRO A 88 0.24 -11.32 -11.63
N GLY A 89 0.31 -11.76 -10.36
CA GLY A 89 -0.84 -12.26 -9.60
C GLY A 89 -1.96 -11.25 -9.41
N ASP A 90 -1.68 -9.94 -9.48
CA ASP A 90 -2.65 -8.87 -9.27
C ASP A 90 -2.96 -8.04 -10.53
N THR A 91 -2.42 -8.36 -11.70
CA THR A 91 -2.70 -7.63 -12.95
C THR A 91 -4.20 -7.50 -13.22
N ARG A 92 -4.94 -8.62 -13.08
CA ARG A 92 -6.39 -8.61 -13.26
C ARG A 92 -7.11 -7.78 -12.19
N LEU A 93 -6.60 -7.82 -10.97
CA LEU A 93 -7.16 -7.06 -9.86
C LEU A 93 -6.91 -5.57 -10.05
N ALA A 94 -5.71 -5.14 -10.44
CA ALA A 94 -5.40 -3.75 -10.77
C ALA A 94 -6.29 -3.20 -11.90
N ALA A 95 -6.60 -4.03 -12.91
CA ALA A 95 -7.54 -3.66 -13.97
C ALA A 95 -9.01 -3.58 -13.49
N HIS A 96 -9.38 -4.36 -12.47
CA HIS A 96 -10.74 -4.47 -11.94
C HIS A 96 -10.75 -4.47 -10.41
N PRO A 97 -10.43 -3.35 -9.73
CA PRO A 97 -10.02 -3.31 -8.33
C PRO A 97 -11.13 -3.65 -7.32
N TYR A 98 -12.35 -3.87 -7.78
CA TYR A 98 -13.47 -4.35 -6.94
C TYR A 98 -13.76 -5.84 -7.12
N ARG A 99 -13.10 -6.51 -8.09
CA ARG A 99 -13.35 -7.91 -8.44
C ARG A 99 -12.41 -8.86 -7.67
N TYR A 100 -12.44 -8.80 -6.35
CA TYR A 100 -11.73 -9.73 -5.48
C TYR A 100 -12.69 -10.51 -4.58
N LYS A 101 -12.24 -11.69 -4.16
CA LYS A 101 -13.02 -12.57 -3.27
C LYS A 101 -12.33 -12.57 -1.90
N PRO A 102 -12.83 -11.81 -0.93
CA PRO A 102 -12.33 -11.90 0.44
C PRO A 102 -12.73 -13.25 1.07
N GLN A 103 -12.02 -13.65 2.10
CA GLN A 103 -12.28 -14.90 2.82
C GLN A 103 -13.64 -14.88 3.54
N ARG A 104 -14.10 -13.71 3.99
CA ARG A 104 -15.41 -13.49 4.61
C ARG A 104 -16.20 -12.39 3.93
N ASN A 105 -17.52 -12.42 4.12
CA ASN A 105 -18.42 -11.44 3.52
C ASN A 105 -18.21 -10.04 4.12
N ARG A 106 -17.63 -9.14 3.34
CA ARG A 106 -17.31 -7.75 3.74
C ARG A 106 -18.52 -6.90 4.11
N PHE A 107 -19.71 -7.23 3.60
CA PHE A 107 -20.92 -6.44 3.86
C PHE A 107 -21.52 -6.72 5.25
N LEU A 108 -21.18 -7.86 5.85
CA LEU A 108 -21.60 -8.21 7.20
C LEU A 108 -20.64 -7.72 8.29
N TYR A 109 -19.40 -7.39 7.91
CA TYR A 109 -18.36 -6.97 8.85
C TYR A 109 -18.72 -5.74 9.67
N PRO A 110 -19.29 -4.65 9.09
CA PRO A 110 -19.65 -3.45 9.85
C PRO A 110 -20.69 -3.71 10.96
N LEU A 111 -21.52 -4.75 10.81
CA LEU A 111 -22.51 -5.14 11.83
C LEU A 111 -21.81 -5.71 13.08
N ALA A 112 -20.74 -6.46 12.89
CA ALA A 112 -19.92 -7.01 13.98
C ALA A 112 -18.88 -6.00 14.49
N HIS A 113 -18.49 -5.03 13.68
CA HIS A 113 -17.41 -4.07 13.95
C HIS A 113 -17.87 -2.62 13.71
N PRO A 114 -18.76 -2.05 14.55
CA PRO A 114 -19.33 -0.72 14.31
C PRO A 114 -18.29 0.42 14.26
N ARG A 115 -17.11 0.21 14.86
CA ARG A 115 -15.99 1.16 14.77
C ARG A 115 -15.45 1.33 13.34
N SER A 116 -15.66 0.36 12.44
CA SER A 116 -15.29 0.46 11.03
C SER A 116 -16.17 1.43 10.25
N VAL A 117 -17.41 1.64 10.66
CA VAL A 117 -18.40 2.44 9.91
C VAL A 117 -17.89 3.86 9.58
N PRO A 118 -17.40 4.67 10.55
CA PRO A 118 -16.87 5.99 10.23
C PRO A 118 -15.62 5.95 9.35
N LEU A 119 -14.78 4.91 9.46
CA LEU A 119 -13.59 4.77 8.62
C LEU A 119 -14.00 4.50 7.16
N LEU A 120 -14.86 3.52 6.95
CA LEU A 120 -15.38 3.16 5.61
C LEU A 120 -16.18 4.32 4.99
N ALA A 121 -16.94 5.07 5.78
CA ALA A 121 -17.65 6.26 5.32
C ALA A 121 -16.68 7.35 4.82
N ARG A 122 -15.55 7.57 5.51
CA ARG A 122 -14.50 8.51 5.06
C ARG A 122 -13.86 8.04 3.75
N MET A 123 -13.56 6.74 3.62
CA MET A 123 -13.03 6.18 2.38
C MET A 123 -14.04 6.36 1.22
N ALA A 124 -15.33 6.11 1.47
CA ALA A 124 -16.39 6.33 0.50
C ALA A 124 -16.45 7.79 0.03
N ALA A 125 -16.42 8.74 0.97
CA ALA A 125 -16.39 10.19 0.69
C ALA A 125 -15.12 10.60 -0.10
N ALA A 126 -13.99 9.92 0.14
CA ALA A 126 -12.74 10.13 -0.59
C ALA A 126 -12.72 9.49 -1.99
N GLY A 127 -13.81 8.88 -2.44
CA GLY A 127 -13.97 8.34 -3.79
C GLY A 127 -13.69 6.86 -3.92
N ALA A 128 -13.75 6.08 -2.83
CA ALA A 128 -13.51 4.64 -2.84
C ALA A 128 -14.38 3.85 -3.83
N PHE A 129 -15.57 4.35 -4.20
CA PHE A 129 -16.45 3.73 -5.20
C PHE A 129 -16.26 4.25 -6.63
N LYS A 130 -15.34 5.18 -6.85
CA LYS A 130 -15.11 5.85 -8.14
C LYS A 130 -13.77 5.50 -8.78
N VAL A 131 -13.05 4.54 -8.21
CA VAL A 131 -11.73 4.14 -8.69
C VAL A 131 -11.86 3.44 -10.04
N LYS A 132 -11.07 3.90 -11.00
CA LYS A 132 -10.89 3.26 -12.30
C LYS A 132 -9.62 2.42 -12.26
N GLY A 133 -9.75 1.14 -12.58
CA GLY A 133 -8.61 0.24 -12.66
C GLY A 133 -7.65 0.63 -13.78
N VAL A 134 -6.41 0.17 -13.66
CA VAL A 134 -5.36 0.32 -14.65
C VAL A 134 -5.04 -1.04 -15.26
N GLY A 135 -5.28 -1.20 -16.56
CA GLY A 135 -5.08 -2.46 -17.29
C GLY A 135 -3.76 -2.52 -18.05
N ASP A 136 -3.18 -1.36 -18.40
CA ASP A 136 -1.87 -1.26 -19.01
C ASP A 136 -0.82 -1.19 -17.90
N THR A 137 -0.31 -2.36 -17.52
CA THR A 137 0.66 -2.51 -16.44
C THR A 137 1.87 -3.33 -16.90
N ARG A 138 3.02 -3.05 -16.28
CA ARG A 138 4.23 -3.84 -16.45
C ARG A 138 4.38 -4.83 -15.29
N PRO A 139 5.01 -5.99 -15.51
CA PRO A 139 5.26 -6.92 -14.43
C PRO A 139 6.21 -6.31 -13.38
N LEU A 140 5.87 -6.51 -12.12
CA LEU A 140 6.73 -6.23 -10.97
C LEU A 140 7.53 -7.50 -10.68
N ASP A 141 8.82 -7.47 -11.00
CA ASP A 141 9.72 -8.58 -10.69
C ASP A 141 10.06 -8.59 -9.19
N THR A 142 10.08 -9.78 -8.61
CA THR A 142 10.37 -9.98 -7.18
C THR A 142 11.72 -10.64 -6.95
N GLY A 143 12.31 -10.41 -5.76
CA GLY A 143 13.63 -10.93 -5.40
C GLY A 143 14.80 -10.17 -6.01
N VAL A 144 14.52 -9.08 -6.77
CA VAL A 144 15.53 -8.26 -7.42
C VAL A 144 15.34 -6.78 -7.08
N ARG A 145 16.40 -5.99 -7.22
CA ARG A 145 16.30 -4.53 -7.13
C ARG A 145 15.58 -3.97 -8.34
N LEU A 146 14.53 -3.21 -8.11
CA LEU A 146 13.80 -2.54 -9.18
C LEU A 146 14.64 -1.40 -9.78
N GLN A 147 14.51 -1.23 -11.09
CA GLN A 147 15.15 -0.14 -11.82
C GLN A 147 14.27 1.13 -11.83
N VAL A 148 13.91 1.57 -10.63
CA VAL A 148 13.14 2.80 -10.38
C VAL A 148 13.82 3.61 -9.28
N PRO A 149 13.59 4.94 -9.17
CA PRO A 149 14.12 5.75 -8.08
C PRO A 149 13.90 5.12 -6.71
N GLY A 150 14.93 5.16 -5.85
CA GLY A 150 14.94 4.50 -4.56
C GLY A 150 15.34 3.02 -4.59
N ARG A 151 15.34 2.38 -5.74
CA ARG A 151 15.83 1.02 -6.02
C ARG A 151 15.46 -0.04 -4.97
N PRO A 152 14.17 -0.14 -4.59
CA PRO A 152 13.75 -1.15 -3.61
C PRO A 152 13.91 -2.56 -4.14
N VAL A 153 13.99 -3.51 -3.21
CA VAL A 153 13.78 -4.93 -3.51
C VAL A 153 12.29 -5.23 -3.30
N ALA A 154 11.59 -5.62 -4.37
CA ALA A 154 10.23 -6.11 -4.24
C ALA A 154 10.25 -7.57 -3.77
N ILE A 155 9.46 -7.89 -2.76
CA ILE A 155 9.37 -9.24 -2.19
C ILE A 155 7.90 -9.66 -2.18
N HIS A 156 7.62 -10.83 -2.75
CA HIS A 156 6.26 -11.37 -2.83
C HIS A 156 5.77 -11.83 -1.46
N THR A 157 4.63 -11.30 -1.02
CA THR A 157 3.99 -11.57 0.28
C THR A 157 2.50 -11.88 0.09
N PRO A 158 2.17 -13.01 -0.57
CA PRO A 158 0.80 -13.36 -0.91
C PRO A 158 -0.04 -13.65 0.33
N GLY A 159 -1.37 -13.52 0.17
CA GLY A 159 -2.35 -13.82 1.22
C GLY A 159 -3.40 -12.73 1.32
N HIS A 160 -3.00 -11.46 1.46
CA HIS A 160 -3.94 -10.35 1.33
C HIS A 160 -4.55 -10.34 -0.08
N THR A 161 -3.69 -10.36 -1.10
CA THR A 161 -4.01 -10.71 -2.48
C THR A 161 -3.04 -11.76 -3.00
N ASP A 162 -3.27 -12.29 -4.22
CA ASP A 162 -2.35 -13.25 -4.84
C ASP A 162 -1.02 -12.62 -5.24
N GLY A 163 -1.04 -11.34 -5.63
CA GLY A 163 0.11 -10.60 -6.10
C GLY A 163 0.65 -9.57 -5.10
N HIS A 164 0.24 -9.62 -3.84
CA HIS A 164 0.73 -8.65 -2.87
C HIS A 164 2.26 -8.72 -2.75
N CYS A 165 2.92 -7.55 -2.78
CA CYS A 165 4.36 -7.40 -2.58
C CYS A 165 4.65 -6.29 -1.57
N ILE A 166 5.71 -6.47 -0.81
CA ILE A 166 6.34 -5.40 -0.04
C ILE A 166 7.52 -4.82 -0.83
N LEU A 167 7.92 -3.59 -0.49
CA LEU A 167 9.10 -2.95 -1.06
C LEU A 167 10.10 -2.67 0.06
N HIS A 168 11.22 -3.37 0.04
CA HIS A 168 12.29 -3.20 1.01
C HIS A 168 13.36 -2.25 0.50
N PHE A 169 13.72 -1.26 1.32
CA PHE A 169 14.75 -0.25 1.09
C PHE A 169 15.87 -0.43 2.10
N PRO A 170 16.82 -1.35 1.89
CA PRO A 170 17.88 -1.66 2.87
C PRO A 170 18.69 -0.43 3.27
N GLU A 171 19.06 0.40 2.29
CA GLU A 171 19.88 1.60 2.51
C GLU A 171 19.15 2.70 3.30
N ARG A 172 17.80 2.63 3.35
CA ARG A 172 16.95 3.58 4.09
C ARG A 172 16.39 2.99 5.38
N ASN A 173 16.78 1.74 5.70
CA ASN A 173 16.33 1.00 6.87
C ASN A 173 14.79 0.99 7.00
N ALA A 174 14.08 0.83 5.87
CA ALA A 174 12.64 0.92 5.77
C ALA A 174 12.05 -0.17 4.89
N VAL A 175 10.82 -0.60 5.21
CA VAL A 175 10.00 -1.49 4.37
C VAL A 175 8.61 -0.90 4.20
N LEU A 176 8.17 -0.76 2.94
CA LEU A 176 6.79 -0.46 2.59
C LEU A 176 6.01 -1.77 2.57
N ALA A 177 5.23 -2.00 3.60
CA ALA A 177 4.55 -3.28 3.84
C ALA A 177 3.19 -3.38 3.12
N GLY A 178 2.68 -2.26 2.56
CA GLY A 178 1.32 -2.24 2.02
C GLY A 178 0.32 -2.78 3.04
N ASP A 179 -0.48 -3.75 2.63
CA ASP A 179 -1.52 -4.37 3.44
C ASP A 179 -1.13 -5.76 3.99
N ALA A 180 0.14 -6.17 3.82
CA ALA A 180 0.63 -7.36 4.54
C ALA A 180 0.68 -7.11 6.05
N VAL A 181 1.04 -5.88 6.49
CA VAL A 181 0.92 -5.40 7.86
C VAL A 181 0.35 -4.00 7.84
N VAL A 182 -0.73 -3.78 8.59
CA VAL A 182 -1.34 -2.47 8.80
C VAL A 182 -1.31 -2.11 10.28
N THR A 183 -1.29 -0.82 10.61
CA THR A 183 -1.37 -0.33 12.00
C THR A 183 -2.76 0.20 12.35
N LEU A 184 -3.65 0.22 11.37
CA LEU A 184 -5.09 0.44 11.54
C LEU A 184 -5.82 -0.46 10.55
N ASP A 185 -6.66 -1.37 11.01
CA ASP A 185 -7.51 -2.14 10.13
C ASP A 185 -8.84 -1.39 9.88
N PRO A 186 -9.12 -0.96 8.63
CA PRO A 186 -10.33 -0.20 8.33
C PRO A 186 -11.63 -1.00 8.51
N TYR A 187 -11.58 -2.33 8.48
CA TYR A 187 -12.76 -3.19 8.63
C TYR A 187 -13.13 -3.51 10.07
N THR A 188 -12.19 -3.43 11.00
CA THR A 188 -12.45 -3.66 12.43
C THR A 188 -12.31 -2.41 13.28
N GLY A 189 -11.59 -1.40 12.78
CA GLY A 189 -11.20 -0.21 13.54
C GLY A 189 -10.15 -0.50 14.63
N ARG A 190 -9.47 -1.65 14.57
CA ARG A 190 -8.40 -2.01 15.50
C ARG A 190 -7.11 -1.30 15.13
N SER A 191 -6.40 -0.81 16.13
CA SER A 191 -5.07 -0.20 15.98
C SER A 191 -3.97 -1.14 16.45
N GLY A 192 -2.76 -0.91 15.96
CA GLY A 192 -1.57 -1.72 16.19
C GLY A 192 -1.27 -2.65 15.01
N PRO A 193 -0.01 -3.15 14.90
CA PRO A 193 0.40 -4.01 13.79
C PRO A 193 -0.45 -5.30 13.72
N GLN A 194 -1.03 -5.57 12.56
CA GLN A 194 -1.89 -6.72 12.30
C GLN A 194 -2.01 -6.97 10.81
N ILE A 195 -2.46 -8.15 10.40
CA ILE A 195 -2.91 -8.37 9.02
C ILE A 195 -4.28 -7.71 8.83
N VAL A 196 -4.64 -7.38 7.60
CA VAL A 196 -5.99 -6.87 7.31
C VAL A 196 -7.02 -7.97 7.51
N ALA A 197 -8.18 -7.60 8.07
CA ALA A 197 -9.28 -8.51 8.35
C ALA A 197 -9.68 -9.37 7.14
N SER A 198 -10.23 -10.55 7.43
CA SER A 198 -10.72 -11.51 6.44
C SER A 198 -11.84 -10.96 5.53
N ALA A 199 -12.40 -9.77 5.85
CA ALA A 199 -13.31 -9.02 5.00
C ALA A 199 -12.65 -8.41 3.73
N ALA A 200 -11.33 -8.24 3.73
CA ALA A 200 -10.57 -7.76 2.58
C ALA A 200 -9.41 -8.70 2.19
N THR A 201 -9.00 -9.60 3.08
CA THR A 201 -7.93 -10.57 2.85
C THR A 201 -8.48 -11.84 2.20
N LYS A 202 -7.80 -12.31 1.17
CA LYS A 202 -8.17 -13.51 0.41
C LYS A 202 -7.89 -14.80 1.19
N ASP A 203 -6.72 -14.90 1.82
CA ASP A 203 -6.26 -16.04 2.63
C ASP A 203 -5.46 -15.53 3.82
N THR A 204 -6.10 -15.49 4.98
CA THR A 204 -5.47 -15.00 6.22
C THR A 204 -4.35 -15.92 6.72
N GLY A 205 -4.47 -17.23 6.47
CA GLY A 205 -3.42 -18.18 6.83
C GLY A 205 -2.15 -17.96 6.01
N GLN A 206 -2.30 -17.70 4.70
CA GLN A 206 -1.17 -17.36 3.85
C GLN A 206 -0.59 -15.99 4.19
N ALA A 207 -1.45 -14.99 4.48
CA ALA A 207 -1.00 -13.67 4.91
C ALA A 207 -0.14 -13.74 6.17
N LEU A 208 -0.54 -14.53 7.18
CA LEU A 208 0.25 -14.75 8.40
C LEU A 208 1.60 -15.41 8.10
N ARG A 209 1.65 -16.42 7.23
CA ARG A 209 2.93 -17.05 6.82
C ARG A 209 3.85 -16.08 6.07
N SER A 210 3.30 -15.15 5.32
CA SER A 210 4.08 -14.13 4.60
C SER A 210 4.73 -13.09 5.52
N LEU A 211 4.34 -13.01 6.80
CA LEU A 211 4.92 -12.04 7.73
C LEU A 211 6.40 -12.33 8.03
N ASP A 212 6.85 -13.59 7.98
CA ASP A 212 8.25 -13.97 8.22
C ASP A 212 9.21 -13.23 7.30
N VAL A 213 8.79 -12.98 6.06
CA VAL A 213 9.59 -12.25 5.08
C VAL A 213 9.76 -10.78 5.46
N ILE A 214 8.75 -10.19 6.12
CA ILE A 214 8.81 -8.81 6.61
C ILE A 214 9.77 -8.72 7.79
N ALA A 215 9.68 -9.64 8.74
CA ALA A 215 10.61 -9.72 9.87
C ALA A 215 12.05 -9.87 9.38
N ALA A 216 12.28 -10.73 8.39
CA ALA A 216 13.61 -11.00 7.81
C ALA A 216 14.25 -9.76 7.13
N THR A 217 13.48 -8.69 6.83
CA THR A 217 14.06 -7.44 6.31
C THR A 217 14.93 -6.73 7.34
N GLY A 218 14.70 -6.93 8.63
CA GLY A 218 15.37 -6.22 9.72
C GLY A 218 15.13 -4.71 9.73
N ALA A 219 14.19 -4.20 8.93
CA ALA A 219 13.94 -2.77 8.77
C ALA A 219 13.48 -2.12 10.08
N ALA A 220 14.04 -0.97 10.43
CA ALA A 220 13.64 -0.22 11.62
C ALA A 220 12.26 0.43 11.47
N THR A 221 11.88 0.76 10.23
CA THR A 221 10.60 1.44 9.94
C THR A 221 9.75 0.59 9.02
N VAL A 222 8.50 0.32 9.43
CA VAL A 222 7.47 -0.33 8.60
C VAL A 222 6.43 0.71 8.19
N LEU A 223 6.29 0.92 6.90
CA LEU A 223 5.38 1.87 6.28
C LEU A 223 4.18 1.09 5.72
N THR A 224 3.00 1.36 6.25
CA THR A 224 1.80 0.53 6.06
C THR A 224 0.79 1.16 5.11
N GLY A 225 -0.07 0.36 4.47
CA GLY A 225 -1.16 0.85 3.62
C GLY A 225 -2.24 1.60 4.41
N HIS A 226 -2.41 1.26 5.70
CA HIS A 226 -3.38 1.87 6.60
C HIS A 226 -2.78 2.14 7.98
N GLY A 227 -3.12 3.30 8.57
CA GLY A 227 -2.66 3.73 9.88
C GLY A 227 -1.31 4.45 9.85
N SER A 228 -0.68 4.59 11.00
CA SER A 228 0.58 5.33 11.14
C SER A 228 1.79 4.43 10.85
N PRO A 229 2.90 4.98 10.35
CA PRO A 229 4.18 4.27 10.30
C PRO A 229 4.54 3.65 11.66
N TRP A 230 5.14 2.46 11.61
CA TRP A 230 5.64 1.76 12.79
C TRP A 230 7.17 1.84 12.83
N THR A 231 7.72 2.36 13.94
CA THR A 231 9.15 2.67 14.08
C THR A 231 9.86 1.82 15.15
N GLN A 232 9.23 0.73 15.58
CA GLN A 232 9.81 -0.17 16.58
C GLN A 232 10.41 -1.44 15.95
N GLY A 233 10.67 -1.41 14.64
CA GLY A 233 11.27 -2.51 13.89
C GLY A 233 10.25 -3.48 13.28
N ALA A 234 10.67 -4.11 12.18
CA ALA A 234 9.84 -5.04 11.42
C ALA A 234 9.54 -6.31 12.22
N GLU A 235 10.51 -6.83 12.97
CA GLU A 235 10.34 -8.00 13.82
C GLU A 235 9.25 -7.76 14.88
N ALA A 236 9.31 -6.63 15.60
CA ALA A 236 8.30 -6.27 16.61
C ALA A 236 6.90 -6.07 16.00
N ALA A 237 6.82 -5.52 14.77
CA ALA A 237 5.55 -5.41 14.06
C ALA A 237 4.97 -6.79 13.73
N VAL A 238 5.80 -7.70 13.24
CA VAL A 238 5.40 -9.07 12.90
C VAL A 238 4.98 -9.84 14.14
N ASP A 239 5.75 -9.78 15.22
CA ASP A 239 5.41 -10.41 16.50
C ASP A 239 4.05 -9.94 17.02
N HIS A 240 3.77 -8.64 16.88
CA HIS A 240 2.47 -8.11 17.28
C HIS A 240 1.36 -8.66 16.37
N ALA A 241 1.56 -8.65 15.05
CA ALA A 241 0.58 -9.12 14.08
C ALA A 241 0.28 -10.62 14.24
N VAL A 242 1.28 -11.44 14.51
CA VAL A 242 1.13 -12.88 14.81
C VAL A 242 0.32 -13.11 16.09
N ARG A 243 0.59 -12.33 17.15
CA ARG A 243 -0.20 -12.42 18.40
C ARG A 243 -1.66 -12.01 18.22
N VAL A 244 -1.94 -11.03 17.36
CA VAL A 244 -3.33 -10.63 17.01
C VAL A 244 -4.00 -11.73 16.20
N GLY A 245 -3.27 -12.36 15.29
CA GLY A 245 -3.78 -13.45 14.46
C GLY A 245 -4.78 -12.99 13.38
N ALA A 246 -5.48 -13.98 12.82
CA ALA A 246 -6.55 -13.74 11.85
C ALA A 246 -7.87 -13.32 12.53
N HIS A 247 -8.60 -12.40 11.91
CA HIS A 247 -9.88 -11.89 12.43
C HIS A 247 -10.84 -11.45 11.33
#